data_68acefc1c1368dd139b0b63f131c5861
#
_entry.id   68acefc1c1368dd139b0b63f131c5861
#
_cell.length_a   1.000
_cell.length_b   1.000
_cell.length_c   1.000
_cell.angle_alpha   90.00
_cell.angle_beta   90.00
_cell.angle_gamma   90.00
#
_symmetry.space_group_name_H-M   'P 1'
#
loop_
_entity.id
_entity.type
_entity.pdbx_description
1 polymer ?
#
loop_
_entity_poly.entity_id
_entity_poly.type
_entity_poly.pdbx_seq_one_letter_code
_entity_poly.pdbx_strand_id
1 'polypeptide(L)'
;MRLDDAEALLAVYGDVETMQHLNSELPATVDEAREWVQTKIDLFERDDQLSLWTVIHAESGQIVGDVGLQHEDYSYGSVVGLGGRGNRQFWRKGLGFEAAIATIAAGFEQLNLPAIGAETRPENLPAQALLTKLGMQPAGTNTQGWPVYMITHEEWLSRELT
;
A
#
# COMPACT_ATOMS: atom_id res chain seq x y z
N MET A 1 -11.01 -3.98 5.08
CA MET A 1 -11.86 -3.49 3.97
C MET A 1 -13.24 -4.11 4.10
N ARG A 2 -14.30 -3.39 3.76
CA ARG A 2 -15.71 -3.82 3.84
C ARG A 2 -16.42 -3.45 2.54
N LEU A 3 -17.47 -4.17 2.15
CA LEU A 3 -18.22 -3.87 0.92
C LEU A 3 -18.81 -2.45 0.91
N ASP A 4 -19.18 -1.92 2.08
CA ASP A 4 -19.69 -0.56 2.21
C ASP A 4 -18.62 0.52 1.92
N ASP A 5 -17.33 0.16 1.91
CA ASP A 5 -16.24 1.07 1.58
C ASP A 5 -16.14 1.36 0.07
N ALA A 6 -16.81 0.57 -0.77
CA ALA A 6 -16.63 0.55 -2.22
C ALA A 6 -16.89 1.92 -2.89
N GLU A 7 -17.95 2.62 -2.50
CA GLU A 7 -18.30 3.93 -3.08
C GLU A 7 -17.24 5.00 -2.73
N ALA A 8 -16.75 5.01 -1.49
CA ALA A 8 -15.72 5.95 -1.06
C ALA A 8 -14.36 5.63 -1.67
N LEU A 9 -14.03 4.34 -1.84
CA LEU A 9 -12.81 3.90 -2.53
C LEU A 9 -12.87 4.21 -4.03
N LEU A 10 -14.04 4.11 -4.66
CA LEU A 10 -14.22 4.53 -6.06
C LEU A 10 -13.86 6.00 -6.26
N ALA A 11 -14.18 6.88 -5.30
CA ALA A 11 -13.78 8.29 -5.37
C ALA A 11 -12.24 8.48 -5.32
N VAL A 12 -11.51 7.58 -4.64
CA VAL A 12 -10.04 7.57 -4.64
C VAL A 12 -9.52 7.09 -6.00
N TYR A 13 -10.06 5.99 -6.51
CA TYR A 13 -9.62 5.37 -7.77
C TYR A 13 -10.00 6.17 -9.01
N GLY A 14 -11.05 6.96 -8.95
CA GLY A 14 -11.48 7.85 -10.04
C GLY A 14 -10.66 9.14 -10.13
N ASP A 15 -9.80 9.45 -9.16
CA ASP A 15 -8.93 10.63 -9.19
C ASP A 15 -7.69 10.37 -10.04
N VAL A 16 -7.60 11.05 -11.18
CA VAL A 16 -6.51 10.88 -12.16
C VAL A 16 -5.13 11.15 -11.56
N GLU A 17 -5.00 12.14 -10.68
CA GLU A 17 -3.71 12.43 -10.04
C GLU A 17 -3.30 11.34 -9.03
N THR A 18 -4.27 10.80 -8.29
CA THR A 18 -4.03 9.68 -7.38
C THR A 18 -3.56 8.44 -8.15
N MET A 19 -4.12 8.24 -9.33
CA MET A 19 -3.92 7.03 -10.12
C MET A 19 -2.82 7.10 -11.17
N GLN A 20 -2.24 8.29 -11.44
CA GLN A 20 -1.28 8.52 -12.52
C GLN A 20 -0.04 7.62 -12.51
N HIS A 21 0.33 7.09 -11.35
CA HIS A 21 1.50 6.22 -11.19
C HIS A 21 1.16 4.73 -11.08
N LEU A 22 -0.11 4.35 -11.23
CA LEU A 22 -0.57 2.97 -11.11
C LEU A 22 -0.89 2.39 -12.49
N ASN A 23 -0.56 1.12 -12.68
CA ASN A 23 -0.76 0.39 -13.95
C ASN A 23 -1.94 -0.58 -13.87
N SER A 24 -2.85 -0.43 -12.93
CA SER A 24 -3.97 -1.36 -12.78
C SER A 24 -5.24 -0.81 -13.44
N GLU A 25 -5.97 -1.67 -14.10
CA GLU A 25 -7.38 -1.41 -14.40
C GLU A 25 -8.13 -1.31 -13.08
N LEU A 26 -8.74 -0.18 -12.87
CA LEU A 26 -9.43 0.14 -11.63
C LEU A 26 -10.92 0.30 -11.90
N PRO A 27 -11.75 0.04 -10.89
CA PRO A 27 -13.18 0.17 -11.04
C PRO A 27 -13.55 1.59 -11.48
N ALA A 28 -14.44 1.68 -12.46
CA ALA A 28 -15.01 2.92 -12.97
C ALA A 28 -16.44 3.15 -12.48
N THR A 29 -17.08 2.12 -11.93
CA THR A 29 -18.45 2.14 -11.42
C THR A 29 -18.51 1.61 -9.99
N VAL A 30 -19.58 1.92 -9.27
CA VAL A 30 -19.79 1.41 -7.89
C VAL A 30 -19.88 -0.11 -7.86
N ASP A 31 -20.49 -0.72 -8.87
CA ASP A 31 -20.61 -2.18 -8.94
C ASP A 31 -19.26 -2.84 -9.17
N GLU A 32 -18.44 -2.31 -10.09
CA GLU A 32 -17.05 -2.76 -10.28
C GLU A 32 -16.20 -2.54 -9.01
N ALA A 33 -16.42 -1.42 -8.30
CA ALA A 33 -15.73 -1.18 -7.03
C ALA A 33 -16.13 -2.19 -5.96
N ARG A 34 -17.39 -2.60 -5.89
CA ARG A 34 -17.84 -3.67 -4.99
C ARG A 34 -17.22 -5.01 -5.31
N GLU A 35 -17.17 -5.39 -6.58
CA GLU A 35 -16.50 -6.62 -7.03
C GLU A 35 -15.02 -6.59 -6.70
N TRP A 36 -14.36 -5.46 -6.92
CA TRP A 36 -12.95 -5.29 -6.56
C TRP A 36 -12.72 -5.39 -5.05
N VAL A 37 -13.55 -4.73 -4.23
CA VAL A 37 -13.49 -4.83 -2.75
C VAL A 37 -13.73 -6.27 -2.30
N GLN A 38 -14.71 -6.98 -2.87
CA GLN A 38 -14.97 -8.37 -2.55
C GLN A 38 -13.74 -9.24 -2.85
N THR A 39 -13.08 -9.03 -4.00
CA THR A 39 -11.83 -9.73 -4.33
C THR A 39 -10.76 -9.52 -3.27
N LYS A 40 -10.65 -8.30 -2.69
CA LYS A 40 -9.67 -8.02 -1.63
C LYS A 40 -10.04 -8.63 -0.28
N ILE A 41 -11.33 -8.74 0.02
CA ILE A 41 -11.83 -9.46 1.20
C ILE A 41 -11.53 -10.96 1.07
N ASP A 42 -11.86 -11.55 -0.07
CA ASP A 42 -11.61 -12.97 -0.34
C ASP A 42 -10.11 -13.30 -0.32
N LEU A 43 -9.27 -12.39 -0.82
CA LEU A 43 -7.81 -12.52 -0.77
C LEU A 43 -7.31 -12.54 0.67
N PHE A 44 -7.79 -11.63 1.52
CA PHE A 44 -7.43 -11.56 2.93
C PHE A 44 -7.76 -12.87 3.68
N GLU A 45 -8.90 -13.48 3.38
CA GLU A 45 -9.33 -14.73 4.01
C GLU A 45 -8.52 -15.95 3.53
N ARG A 46 -8.04 -15.91 2.27
CA ARG A 46 -7.37 -17.04 1.63
C ARG A 46 -5.85 -17.01 1.73
N ASP A 47 -5.25 -15.83 1.82
CA ASP A 47 -3.82 -15.61 1.66
C ASP A 47 -3.17 -15.04 2.94
N ASP A 48 -3.28 -15.77 4.04
CA ASP A 48 -2.65 -15.46 5.33
C ASP A 48 -2.81 -14.00 5.78
N GLN A 49 -3.98 -13.42 5.54
CA GLN A 49 -4.34 -12.02 5.85
C GLN A 49 -3.60 -10.97 4.99
N LEU A 50 -2.94 -11.39 3.91
CA LEU A 50 -2.32 -10.48 2.95
C LEU A 50 -3.37 -9.91 2.00
N SER A 51 -3.58 -8.61 2.05
CA SER A 51 -4.48 -7.88 1.14
C SER A 51 -4.32 -6.37 1.35
N LEU A 52 -5.18 -5.58 0.73
CA LEU A 52 -5.33 -4.15 1.00
C LEU A 52 -6.37 -3.92 2.10
N TRP A 53 -6.08 -2.97 2.97
CA TRP A 53 -6.95 -2.55 4.07
C TRP A 53 -7.42 -1.12 3.86
N THR A 54 -8.67 -0.83 4.20
CA THR A 54 -9.20 0.53 4.16
C THR A 54 -8.58 1.37 5.25
N VAL A 55 -8.07 2.55 4.90
CA VAL A 55 -7.57 3.55 5.83
C VAL A 55 -8.70 4.54 6.16
N ILE A 56 -9.03 4.67 7.43
CA ILE A 56 -10.10 5.54 7.92
C ILE A 56 -9.49 6.65 8.78
N HIS A 57 -9.84 7.89 8.49
CA HIS A 57 -9.46 9.04 9.31
C HIS A 57 -10.23 9.01 10.65
N ALA A 58 -9.50 8.88 11.75
CA ALA A 58 -10.11 8.61 13.07
C ALA A 58 -11.10 9.68 13.53
N GLU A 59 -10.81 10.96 13.27
CA GLU A 59 -11.67 12.06 13.74
C GLU A 59 -12.95 12.22 12.91
N SER A 60 -12.88 12.03 11.59
CA SER A 60 -14.02 12.28 10.69
C SER A 60 -14.76 11.02 10.25
N GLY A 61 -14.17 9.83 10.44
CA GLY A 61 -14.69 8.57 9.92
C GLY A 61 -14.61 8.43 8.39
N GLN A 62 -14.00 9.39 7.71
CA GLN A 62 -13.88 9.37 6.25
C GLN A 62 -12.80 8.38 5.80
N ILE A 63 -13.03 7.74 4.65
CA ILE A 63 -12.04 6.88 4.03
C ILE A 63 -10.96 7.75 3.38
N VAL A 64 -9.71 7.52 3.81
CA VAL A 64 -8.50 8.19 3.31
C VAL A 64 -7.99 7.50 2.05
N GLY A 65 -8.18 6.19 1.96
CA GLY A 65 -7.66 5.35 0.88
C GLY A 65 -7.51 3.91 1.32
N ASP A 66 -6.53 3.24 0.74
CA ASP A 66 -6.14 1.90 1.13
C ASP A 66 -4.62 1.77 1.29
N VAL A 67 -4.20 0.79 2.08
CA VAL A 67 -2.82 0.35 2.24
C VAL A 67 -2.82 -1.14 2.60
N GLY A 68 -1.79 -1.87 2.25
CA GLY A 68 -1.71 -3.27 2.65
C GLY A 68 -0.48 -3.98 2.15
N LEU A 69 -0.47 -5.26 2.40
CA LEU A 69 0.60 -6.19 2.06
C LEU A 69 0.04 -7.24 1.12
N GLN A 70 0.70 -7.48 0.00
CA GLN A 70 0.31 -8.48 -0.99
C GLN A 70 1.54 -9.24 -1.49
N HIS A 71 1.35 -10.47 -1.93
CA HIS A 71 2.40 -11.16 -2.68
C HIS A 71 2.69 -10.43 -4.00
N GLU A 72 3.95 -10.13 -4.22
CA GLU A 72 4.44 -9.48 -5.43
C GLU A 72 5.57 -10.31 -6.03
N ASP A 73 5.49 -10.55 -7.32
CA ASP A 73 6.54 -11.25 -8.08
C ASP A 73 7.50 -10.21 -8.65
N TYR A 74 8.53 -9.89 -7.90
CA TYR A 74 9.61 -9.04 -8.36
C TYR A 74 10.66 -9.85 -9.17
N SER A 75 11.43 -9.16 -9.97
CA SER A 75 12.51 -9.78 -10.78
C SER A 75 13.57 -10.51 -9.94
N TYR A 76 13.65 -10.26 -8.66
CA TYR A 76 14.60 -10.86 -7.70
C TYR A 76 13.94 -11.89 -6.76
N GLY A 77 12.69 -12.26 -6.98
CA GLY A 77 11.94 -13.27 -6.22
C GLY A 77 10.59 -12.79 -5.75
N SER A 78 9.78 -13.72 -5.26
CA SER A 78 8.50 -13.39 -4.62
C SER A 78 8.75 -12.84 -3.22
N VAL A 79 8.23 -11.66 -2.95
CA VAL A 79 8.23 -11.03 -1.63
C VAL A 79 6.86 -10.45 -1.34
N VAL A 80 6.59 -10.21 -0.07
CA VAL A 80 5.39 -9.44 0.30
C VAL A 80 5.67 -7.98 0.08
N GLY A 81 4.86 -7.36 -0.77
CA GLY A 81 4.97 -5.95 -1.15
C GLY A 81 4.00 -5.06 -0.39
N LEU A 82 4.50 -3.90 0.04
CA LEU A 82 3.69 -2.80 0.56
C LEU A 82 3.14 -1.98 -0.61
N GLY A 83 1.83 -1.84 -0.67
CA GLY A 83 1.14 -0.99 -1.64
C GLY A 83 0.04 -0.18 -1.00
N GLY A 84 -0.38 0.88 -1.67
CA GLY A 84 -1.49 1.69 -1.19
C GLY A 84 -1.68 2.96 -1.98
N ARG A 85 -2.82 3.59 -1.77
CA ARG A 85 -3.16 4.86 -2.40
C ARG A 85 -4.05 5.68 -1.48
N GLY A 86 -3.92 6.99 -1.57
CA GLY A 86 -4.64 7.91 -0.70
C GLY A 86 -5.39 8.98 -1.48
N ASN A 87 -6.59 9.28 -1.02
CA ASN A 87 -7.39 10.39 -1.52
C ASN A 87 -6.60 11.71 -1.37
N ARG A 88 -6.50 12.46 -2.46
CA ARG A 88 -5.74 13.70 -2.59
C ARG A 88 -6.06 14.75 -1.50
N GLN A 89 -7.31 14.84 -1.07
CA GLN A 89 -7.70 15.77 0.00
C GLN A 89 -7.01 15.50 1.35
N PHE A 90 -6.46 14.29 1.51
CA PHE A 90 -5.73 13.87 2.71
C PHE A 90 -4.20 13.86 2.52
N TRP A 91 -3.68 14.23 1.36
CA TRP A 91 -2.24 14.28 1.12
C TRP A 91 -1.55 15.32 2.00
N ARG A 92 -0.26 15.10 2.25
CA ARG A 92 0.62 15.98 3.05
C ARG A 92 0.18 16.22 4.50
N LYS A 93 -0.70 15.35 5.02
CA LYS A 93 -1.15 15.38 6.42
C LYS A 93 -0.50 14.30 7.30
N GLY A 94 0.46 13.54 6.74
CA GLY A 94 1.14 12.46 7.46
C GLY A 94 0.38 11.13 7.48
N LEU A 95 -0.88 11.09 7.07
CA LEU A 95 -1.75 9.91 7.17
C LEU A 95 -1.23 8.70 6.37
N GLY A 96 -0.64 8.93 5.18
CA GLY A 96 -0.03 7.86 4.40
C GLY A 96 1.18 7.23 5.10
N PHE A 97 2.00 8.05 5.79
CA PHE A 97 3.11 7.55 6.59
C PHE A 97 2.62 6.75 7.80
N GLU A 98 1.64 7.28 8.54
CA GLU A 98 1.05 6.60 9.70
C GLU A 98 0.44 5.24 9.32
N ALA A 99 -0.34 5.21 8.24
CA ALA A 99 -0.94 3.97 7.75
C ALA A 99 0.11 2.96 7.27
N ALA A 100 1.11 3.40 6.51
CA ALA A 100 2.16 2.51 6.02
C ALA A 100 3.04 1.95 7.14
N ILE A 101 3.39 2.76 8.16
CA ILE A 101 4.19 2.29 9.30
C ILE A 101 3.42 1.27 10.14
N ALA A 102 2.13 1.46 10.34
CA ALA A 102 1.28 0.49 11.03
C ALA A 102 1.14 -0.81 10.23
N THR A 103 1.07 -0.73 8.92
CA THR A 103 1.01 -1.87 8.02
C THR A 103 2.31 -2.68 8.05
N ILE A 104 3.47 -2.03 8.00
CA ILE A 104 4.78 -2.68 8.13
C ILE A 104 4.91 -3.34 9.50
N ALA A 105 4.52 -2.65 10.58
CA ALA A 105 4.53 -3.22 11.93
C ALA A 105 3.69 -4.50 12.00
N ALA A 106 2.46 -4.48 11.48
CA ALA A 106 1.59 -5.66 11.41
C ALA A 106 2.23 -6.81 10.62
N GLY A 107 2.89 -6.50 9.49
CA GLY A 107 3.61 -7.49 8.70
C GLY A 107 4.72 -8.21 9.48
N PHE A 108 5.51 -7.48 10.26
CA PHE A 108 6.58 -8.07 11.05
C PHE A 108 6.08 -8.72 12.35
N GLU A 109 5.20 -8.06 13.08
CA GLU A 109 4.82 -8.46 14.44
C GLU A 109 3.70 -9.52 14.46
N GLN A 110 2.79 -9.49 13.49
CA GLN A 110 1.62 -10.38 13.45
C GLN A 110 1.76 -11.48 12.39
N LEU A 111 2.31 -11.14 11.21
CA LEU A 111 2.46 -12.08 10.11
C LEU A 111 3.86 -12.72 10.05
N ASN A 112 4.79 -12.30 10.91
CA ASN A 112 6.16 -12.81 10.99
C ASN A 112 6.91 -12.79 9.65
N LEU A 113 6.68 -11.78 8.83
CA LEU A 113 7.35 -11.65 7.55
C LEU A 113 8.85 -11.42 7.73
N PRO A 114 9.72 -12.02 6.91
CA PRO A 114 11.17 -11.81 6.99
C PRO A 114 11.60 -10.46 6.41
N ALA A 115 10.89 -9.98 5.41
CA ALA A 115 11.14 -8.72 4.72
C ALA A 115 9.87 -8.20 4.05
N ILE A 116 9.81 -6.90 3.80
CA ILE A 116 8.74 -6.23 3.06
C ILE A 116 9.38 -5.40 1.95
N GLY A 117 8.92 -5.59 0.72
CA GLY A 117 9.33 -4.82 -0.44
C GLY A 117 8.33 -3.72 -0.78
N ALA A 118 8.73 -2.81 -1.64
CA ALA A 118 7.85 -1.84 -2.31
C ALA A 118 8.50 -1.40 -3.61
N GLU A 119 7.70 -1.13 -4.61
CA GLU A 119 8.17 -0.53 -5.85
C GLU A 119 7.33 0.68 -6.23
N THR A 120 7.90 1.58 -7.00
CA THR A 120 7.17 2.75 -7.50
C THR A 120 7.77 3.22 -8.81
N ARG A 121 7.01 3.99 -9.58
CA ARG A 121 7.55 4.60 -10.80
C ARG A 121 8.68 5.59 -10.49
N PRO A 122 9.69 5.71 -11.39
CA PRO A 122 10.80 6.64 -11.21
C PRO A 122 10.36 8.10 -11.01
N GLU A 123 9.24 8.48 -11.63
CA GLU A 123 8.69 9.84 -11.54
C GLU A 123 7.92 10.10 -10.24
N ASN A 124 7.54 9.07 -9.49
CA ASN A 124 6.79 9.19 -8.26
C ASN A 124 7.70 9.52 -7.06
N LEU A 125 8.31 10.70 -7.11
CA LEU A 125 9.21 11.17 -6.05
C LEU A 125 8.56 11.21 -4.66
N PRO A 126 7.27 11.58 -4.50
CA PRO A 126 6.62 11.52 -3.21
C PRO A 126 6.57 10.12 -2.59
N ALA A 127 6.29 9.08 -3.39
CA ALA A 127 6.32 7.71 -2.91
C ALA A 127 7.74 7.27 -2.53
N GLN A 128 8.75 7.58 -3.33
CA GLN A 128 10.15 7.27 -3.01
C GLN A 128 10.58 7.93 -1.69
N ALA A 129 10.21 9.20 -1.48
CA ALA A 129 10.49 9.90 -0.23
C ALA A 129 9.77 9.25 0.97
N LEU A 130 8.52 8.79 0.78
CA LEU A 130 7.77 8.05 1.79
C LEU A 130 8.47 6.75 2.15
N LEU A 131 8.85 5.93 1.16
CA LEU A 131 9.53 4.65 1.37
C LEU A 131 10.86 4.83 2.13
N THR A 132 11.65 5.83 1.73
CA THR A 132 12.89 6.18 2.46
C THR A 132 12.60 6.60 3.91
N LYS A 133 11.57 7.41 4.14
CA LYS A 133 11.17 7.84 5.49
C LYS A 133 10.67 6.67 6.35
N LEU A 134 10.09 5.64 5.75
CA LEU A 134 9.70 4.39 6.42
C LEU A 134 10.91 3.52 6.83
N GLY A 135 12.12 3.89 6.43
CA GLY A 135 13.35 3.15 6.68
C GLY A 135 13.67 2.09 5.62
N MET A 136 12.89 2.04 4.55
CA MET A 136 13.16 1.11 3.45
C MET A 136 14.39 1.55 2.65
N GLN A 137 15.26 0.60 2.31
CA GLN A 137 16.49 0.84 1.58
C GLN A 137 16.34 0.52 0.09
N PRO A 138 17.02 1.25 -0.81
CA PRO A 138 17.05 0.90 -2.23
C PRO A 138 17.58 -0.52 -2.43
N ALA A 139 16.83 -1.34 -3.17
CA ALA A 139 17.12 -2.75 -3.43
C ALA A 139 17.25 -3.08 -4.94
N GLY A 140 17.50 -2.07 -5.76
CA GLY A 140 17.65 -2.21 -7.20
C GLY A 140 16.44 -1.72 -7.99
N THR A 141 16.17 -2.38 -9.11
CA THR A 141 15.05 -2.05 -9.99
C THR A 141 14.30 -3.32 -10.39
N ASN A 142 13.01 -3.19 -10.70
CA ASN A 142 12.24 -4.27 -11.29
C ASN A 142 12.51 -4.43 -12.79
N THR A 143 11.83 -5.37 -13.46
CA THR A 143 11.97 -5.64 -14.91
C THR A 143 11.58 -4.47 -15.80
N GLN A 144 10.83 -3.49 -15.28
CA GLN A 144 10.44 -2.26 -15.99
C GLN A 144 11.40 -1.10 -15.70
N GLY A 145 12.46 -1.33 -14.91
CA GLY A 145 13.42 -0.30 -14.50
C GLY A 145 12.90 0.59 -13.35
N TRP A 146 11.84 0.22 -12.67
CA TRP A 146 11.31 1.00 -11.54
C TRP A 146 12.11 0.73 -10.26
N PRO A 147 12.38 1.78 -9.46
CA PRO A 147 13.09 1.60 -8.20
C PRO A 147 12.30 0.69 -7.25
N VAL A 148 13.04 -0.23 -6.65
CA VAL A 148 12.58 -1.14 -5.61
C VAL A 148 13.22 -0.76 -4.29
N TYR A 149 12.45 -0.82 -3.24
CA TYR A 149 12.85 -0.60 -1.85
C TYR A 149 12.51 -1.82 -1.03
N MET A 150 13.31 -2.07 0.02
CA MET A 150 13.10 -3.21 0.91
C MET A 150 13.45 -2.84 2.34
N ILE A 151 12.79 -3.47 3.29
CA ILE A 151 13.14 -3.45 4.70
C ILE A 151 13.01 -4.86 5.26
N THR A 152 14.04 -5.31 5.97
CA THR A 152 14.03 -6.58 6.70
C THR A 152 13.49 -6.39 8.12
N HIS A 153 13.08 -7.49 8.75
CA HIS A 153 12.64 -7.44 10.16
C HIS A 153 13.76 -6.94 11.10
N GLU A 154 15.00 -7.31 10.83
CA GLU A 154 16.16 -6.84 11.63
C GLU A 154 16.37 -5.33 11.51
N GLU A 155 16.31 -4.79 10.29
CA GLU A 155 16.39 -3.34 10.04
C GLU A 155 15.21 -2.60 10.67
N TRP A 156 14.01 -3.19 10.61
CA TRP A 156 12.83 -2.64 11.28
C TRP A 156 13.01 -2.49 12.78
N LEU A 157 13.57 -3.50 13.46
CA LEU A 157 13.82 -3.46 14.91
C LEU A 157 14.93 -2.49 15.30
N SER A 158 15.92 -2.28 14.42
CA SER A 158 17.08 -1.42 14.68
C SER A 158 16.86 0.05 14.31
N ARG A 159 15.74 0.40 13.63
CA ARG A 159 15.50 1.78 13.21
C ARG A 159 15.25 2.70 14.40
N GLU A 160 15.89 3.86 14.39
CA GLU A 160 15.49 4.96 15.25
C GLU A 160 14.29 5.67 14.61
N LEU A 161 13.18 5.70 15.30
CA LEU A 161 12.00 6.50 14.90
C LEU A 161 12.35 7.98 15.21
N THR A 162 12.87 8.66 14.21
CA THR A 162 13.08 10.11 14.25
C THR A 162 11.81 10.86 13.93
#